data_2766763ad9de7acde96d2d5e14154fd8
#
_entry.id   2766763ad9de7acde96d2d5e14154fd8
#
_cell.length_a   1.000
_cell.length_b   1.000
_cell.length_c   1.000
_cell.angle_alpha   90.00
_cell.angle_beta   90.00
_cell.angle_gamma   90.00
#
_symmetry.space_group_name_H-M   'P 1'
#
loop_
_entity.id
_entity.type
_entity.pdbx_description
1 polymer ?
#
loop_
_entity_poly.entity_id
_entity_poly.type
_entity_poly.pdbx_seq_one_letter_code
_entity_poly.pdbx_strand_id
1 'polypeptide(L)'
;QAHAVVFILSADTGVTRSDLSIWREHLAISPESVEARLVVLNKIDTLWDTLNTAEQVQSQMERQCATSAEMLGVSLDRVVPVSAQKGLVAKITADDVLLETSGLPALEEALAKGIMGRRQSILRAAVATGVASLRTETSRVINIRRRDLDDQMAELRSLRGKNASVIESMRHRIEQEQREFDLSTAKIQAVRAVHL
;
A
#
# COMPACT_ATOMS: atom_id res chain seq x y z
N GLN A 1 -1.36 10.17 3.26
CA GLN A 1 -2.16 9.69 2.11
C GLN A 1 -3.55 10.33 2.18
N ALA A 2 -4.04 10.91 1.08
CA ALA A 2 -5.40 11.42 1.00
C ALA A 2 -6.37 10.23 0.83
N HIS A 3 -7.47 10.25 1.58
CA HIS A 3 -8.48 9.20 1.52
C HIS A 3 -9.60 9.52 0.51
N ALA A 4 -9.68 10.76 0.05
CA ALA A 4 -10.57 11.21 -1.01
C ALA A 4 -9.89 12.34 -1.78
N VAL A 5 -10.18 12.45 -3.07
CA VAL A 5 -9.57 13.43 -3.95
C VAL A 5 -10.65 14.13 -4.74
N VAL A 6 -10.59 15.46 -4.74
CA VAL A 6 -11.36 16.30 -5.65
C VAL A 6 -10.38 16.87 -6.68
N PHE A 7 -10.55 16.49 -7.93
CA PHE A 7 -9.71 16.93 -9.03
C PHE A 7 -10.43 18.01 -9.82
N ILE A 8 -9.87 19.21 -9.85
CA ILE A 8 -10.53 20.38 -10.44
C ILE A 8 -9.90 20.69 -11.79
N LEU A 9 -10.73 20.72 -12.82
CA LEU A 9 -10.40 21.07 -14.20
C LEU A 9 -11.11 22.36 -14.59
N SER A 10 -10.67 22.99 -15.67
CA SER A 10 -11.32 24.15 -16.26
C SER A 10 -12.13 23.75 -17.50
N ALA A 11 -13.38 24.19 -17.59
CA ALA A 11 -14.30 23.85 -18.68
C ALA A 11 -13.86 24.41 -20.05
N ASP A 12 -13.12 25.53 -20.06
CA ASP A 12 -12.60 26.17 -21.25
C ASP A 12 -11.45 25.40 -21.90
N THR A 13 -10.58 24.77 -21.09
CA THR A 13 -9.41 24.02 -21.58
C THR A 13 -9.62 22.51 -21.60
N GLY A 14 -10.61 22.04 -20.83
CA GLY A 14 -10.83 20.61 -20.62
C GLY A 14 -9.64 19.92 -19.92
N VAL A 15 -9.42 18.64 -20.24
CA VAL A 15 -8.31 17.85 -19.67
C VAL A 15 -7.05 18.10 -20.46
N THR A 16 -6.03 18.71 -19.84
CA THR A 16 -4.72 18.95 -20.47
C THR A 16 -3.79 17.76 -20.32
N ARG A 17 -2.66 17.77 -21.05
CA ARG A 17 -1.62 16.74 -20.92
C ARG A 17 -1.03 16.71 -19.52
N SER A 18 -0.85 17.87 -18.90
CA SER A 18 -0.35 17.97 -17.53
C SER A 18 -1.32 17.36 -16.52
N ASP A 19 -2.63 17.59 -16.70
CA ASP A 19 -3.67 17.02 -15.87
C ASP A 19 -3.68 15.48 -15.97
N LEU A 20 -3.54 14.95 -17.20
CA LEU A 20 -3.44 13.50 -17.41
C LEU A 20 -2.19 12.89 -16.75
N SER A 21 -1.05 13.60 -16.81
CA SER A 21 0.18 13.14 -16.16
C SER A 21 -0.01 13.04 -14.65
N ILE A 22 -0.50 14.11 -14.03
CA ILE A 22 -0.80 14.16 -12.59
C ILE A 22 -1.81 13.08 -12.20
N TRP A 23 -2.88 12.94 -13.01
CA TRP A 23 -3.91 11.93 -12.76
C TRP A 23 -3.34 10.51 -12.77
N ARG A 24 -2.57 10.17 -13.80
CA ARG A 24 -1.99 8.83 -13.97
C ARG A 24 -0.92 8.51 -12.93
N GLU A 25 -0.05 9.47 -12.62
CA GLU A 25 1.09 9.27 -11.73
C GLU A 25 0.68 9.22 -10.24
N HIS A 26 -0.32 10.00 -9.85
CA HIS A 26 -0.64 10.19 -8.45
C HIS A 26 -2.02 9.69 -8.03
N LEU A 27 -2.97 9.63 -8.95
CA LEU A 27 -4.37 9.38 -8.62
C LEU A 27 -4.90 8.05 -9.17
N ALA A 28 -4.37 7.55 -10.28
CA ALA A 28 -4.86 6.33 -10.93
C ALA A 28 -4.35 5.02 -10.30
N ILE A 29 -3.40 5.10 -9.35
CA ILE A 29 -2.59 3.96 -8.87
C ILE A 29 -3.39 2.92 -8.07
N SER A 30 -4.51 3.28 -7.46
CA SER A 30 -5.27 2.35 -6.60
C SER A 30 -6.69 2.14 -7.10
N PRO A 31 -7.06 0.92 -7.53
CA PRO A 31 -8.44 0.60 -7.92
C PRO A 31 -9.48 0.87 -6.82
N GLU A 32 -9.10 0.64 -5.56
CA GLU A 32 -9.96 0.83 -4.39
C GLU A 32 -10.31 2.30 -4.11
N SER A 33 -9.52 3.25 -4.63
CA SER A 33 -9.76 4.68 -4.45
C SER A 33 -10.63 5.32 -5.55
N VAL A 34 -11.05 4.57 -6.57
CA VAL A 34 -11.89 5.08 -7.68
C VAL A 34 -13.19 5.69 -7.15
N GLU A 35 -13.79 5.05 -6.14
CA GLU A 35 -15.03 5.53 -5.53
C GLU A 35 -14.87 6.81 -4.71
N ALA A 36 -13.66 7.14 -4.28
CA ALA A 36 -13.36 8.33 -3.49
C ALA A 36 -12.84 9.51 -4.33
N ARG A 37 -12.94 9.42 -5.66
CA ARG A 37 -12.53 10.47 -6.58
C ARG A 37 -13.73 11.21 -7.11
N LEU A 38 -13.65 12.54 -7.10
CA LEU A 38 -14.61 13.43 -7.71
C LEU A 38 -13.86 14.37 -8.66
N VAL A 39 -14.36 14.53 -9.86
CA VAL A 39 -13.83 15.48 -10.85
C VAL A 39 -14.77 16.65 -10.91
N VAL A 40 -14.24 17.85 -10.78
CA VAL A 40 -15.01 19.10 -10.88
C VAL A 40 -14.59 19.84 -12.13
N LEU A 41 -15.52 20.05 -13.04
CA LEU A 41 -15.31 20.85 -14.23
C LEU A 41 -15.75 22.28 -13.94
N ASN A 42 -14.82 23.11 -13.48
CA ASN A 42 -15.09 24.49 -13.07
C ASN A 42 -15.09 25.45 -14.25
N LYS A 43 -15.60 26.64 -14.02
CA LYS A 43 -15.73 27.74 -15.00
C LYS A 43 -16.69 27.45 -16.16
N ILE A 44 -17.79 26.72 -15.90
CA ILE A 44 -18.79 26.46 -16.93
C ILE A 44 -19.45 27.74 -17.45
N ASP A 45 -19.37 28.83 -16.68
CA ASP A 45 -19.85 30.18 -17.10
C ASP A 45 -19.11 30.72 -18.32
N THR A 46 -17.90 30.23 -18.64
CA THR A 46 -17.19 30.54 -19.89
C THR A 46 -17.90 29.99 -21.13
N LEU A 47 -18.75 28.98 -20.95
CA LEU A 47 -19.57 28.39 -22.01
C LEU A 47 -20.89 29.18 -22.23
N TRP A 48 -21.23 30.10 -21.30
CA TRP A 48 -22.44 30.89 -21.35
C TRP A 48 -22.26 32.12 -22.25
N ASP A 49 -22.14 31.86 -23.54
CA ASP A 49 -22.07 32.95 -24.52
C ASP A 49 -23.46 33.44 -24.83
N THR A 50 -23.60 34.76 -24.97
CA THR A 50 -24.86 35.43 -25.35
C THR A 50 -25.34 35.05 -26.76
N LEU A 51 -24.47 34.43 -27.57
CA LEU A 51 -24.78 33.99 -28.93
C LEU A 51 -25.32 32.55 -28.98
N ASN A 52 -25.16 31.79 -27.90
CA ASN A 52 -25.60 30.38 -27.82
C ASN A 52 -26.98 30.28 -27.16
N THR A 53 -27.82 29.38 -27.66
CA THR A 53 -29.05 29.00 -26.97
C THR A 53 -28.77 28.19 -25.71
N ALA A 54 -29.69 28.18 -24.75
CA ALA A 54 -29.56 27.37 -23.53
C ALA A 54 -29.32 25.87 -23.83
N GLU A 55 -29.96 25.34 -24.88
CA GLU A 55 -29.80 23.96 -25.34
C GLU A 55 -28.39 23.68 -25.87
N GLN A 56 -27.82 24.66 -26.61
CA GLN A 56 -26.45 24.55 -27.12
C GLN A 56 -25.43 24.56 -25.97
N VAL A 57 -25.59 25.45 -25.01
CA VAL A 57 -24.74 25.51 -23.82
C VAL A 57 -24.81 24.18 -23.03
N GLN A 58 -26.00 23.65 -22.81
CA GLN A 58 -26.20 22.36 -22.14
C GLN A 58 -25.54 21.23 -22.88
N SER A 59 -25.75 21.12 -24.20
CA SER A 59 -25.13 20.11 -25.04
C SER A 59 -23.60 20.19 -25.02
N GLN A 60 -23.03 21.39 -25.03
CA GLN A 60 -21.58 21.60 -24.95
C GLN A 60 -21.03 21.20 -23.59
N MET A 61 -21.71 21.53 -22.52
CA MET A 61 -21.34 21.13 -21.15
C MET A 61 -21.36 19.61 -20.99
N GLU A 62 -22.41 18.94 -21.48
CA GLU A 62 -22.51 17.47 -21.45
C GLU A 62 -21.38 16.79 -22.24
N ARG A 63 -21.01 17.31 -23.40
CA ARG A 63 -19.88 16.83 -24.19
C ARG A 63 -18.56 17.00 -23.43
N GLN A 64 -18.33 18.14 -22.80
CA GLN A 64 -17.13 18.39 -22.01
C GLN A 64 -17.04 17.44 -20.81
N CYS A 65 -18.15 17.20 -20.12
CA CYS A 65 -18.21 16.23 -19.03
C CYS A 65 -17.89 14.81 -19.53
N ALA A 66 -18.51 14.37 -20.63
CA ALA A 66 -18.30 13.06 -21.23
C ALA A 66 -16.86 12.87 -21.68
N THR A 67 -16.28 13.84 -22.38
CA THR A 67 -14.87 13.79 -22.83
C THR A 67 -13.92 13.74 -21.64
N SER A 68 -14.16 14.54 -20.60
CA SER A 68 -13.35 14.52 -19.38
C SER A 68 -13.43 13.17 -18.64
N ALA A 69 -14.64 12.62 -18.55
CA ALA A 69 -14.86 11.30 -17.94
C ALA A 69 -14.10 10.18 -18.69
N GLU A 70 -14.18 10.18 -20.02
CA GLU A 70 -13.49 9.22 -20.88
C GLU A 70 -11.95 9.33 -20.75
N MET A 71 -11.42 10.54 -20.83
CA MET A 71 -9.96 10.78 -20.76
C MET A 71 -9.38 10.39 -19.41
N LEU A 72 -10.14 10.59 -18.31
CA LEU A 72 -9.70 10.25 -16.95
C LEU A 72 -10.08 8.82 -16.53
N GLY A 73 -10.90 8.11 -17.32
CA GLY A 73 -11.36 6.76 -17.01
C GLY A 73 -12.26 6.71 -15.78
N VAL A 74 -13.11 7.74 -15.59
CA VAL A 74 -14.10 7.80 -14.52
C VAL A 74 -15.50 7.73 -15.08
N SER A 75 -16.48 7.34 -14.27
CA SER A 75 -17.88 7.37 -14.66
C SER A 75 -18.41 8.81 -14.74
N LEU A 76 -19.36 9.08 -15.63
CA LEU A 76 -19.89 10.42 -15.87
C LEU A 76 -20.49 11.06 -14.62
N ASP A 77 -21.12 10.26 -13.74
CA ASP A 77 -21.68 10.70 -12.46
C ASP A 77 -20.63 11.23 -11.48
N ARG A 78 -19.34 11.01 -11.77
CA ARG A 78 -18.20 11.55 -11.00
C ARG A 78 -17.65 12.86 -11.53
N VAL A 79 -18.19 13.37 -12.64
CA VAL A 79 -17.80 14.65 -13.22
C VAL A 79 -18.91 15.66 -12.94
N VAL A 80 -18.61 16.63 -12.10
CA VAL A 80 -19.60 17.66 -11.68
C VAL A 80 -19.23 18.99 -12.31
N PRO A 81 -20.05 19.52 -13.23
CA PRO A 81 -19.85 20.84 -13.82
C PRO A 81 -20.26 21.93 -12.81
N VAL A 82 -19.41 22.95 -12.66
CA VAL A 82 -19.62 24.04 -11.68
C VAL A 82 -19.10 25.37 -12.22
N SER A 83 -19.80 26.46 -11.93
CA SER A 83 -19.22 27.78 -11.92
C SER A 83 -19.09 28.29 -10.47
N ALA A 84 -17.90 28.11 -9.91
CA ALA A 84 -17.62 28.53 -8.55
C ALA A 84 -17.84 30.07 -8.36
N GLN A 85 -17.49 30.86 -9.40
CA GLN A 85 -17.67 32.31 -9.38
C GLN A 85 -19.16 32.70 -9.31
N LYS A 86 -19.98 32.11 -10.18
CA LYS A 86 -21.41 32.38 -10.20
C LYS A 86 -22.13 31.86 -8.96
N GLY A 87 -21.72 30.68 -8.47
CA GLY A 87 -22.23 30.13 -7.22
C GLY A 87 -21.91 31.01 -6.01
N LEU A 88 -20.73 31.62 -5.95
CA LEU A 88 -20.37 32.56 -4.90
C LEU A 88 -21.21 33.84 -4.99
N VAL A 89 -21.34 34.41 -6.20
CA VAL A 89 -22.20 35.60 -6.43
C VAL A 89 -23.63 35.30 -6.01
N ALA A 90 -24.19 34.17 -6.43
CA ALA A 90 -25.55 33.76 -6.10
C ALA A 90 -25.78 33.68 -4.57
N LYS A 91 -24.81 33.10 -3.83
CA LYS A 91 -24.88 33.05 -2.35
C LYS A 91 -24.84 34.44 -1.71
N ILE A 92 -24.06 35.38 -2.27
CA ILE A 92 -23.99 36.77 -1.76
C ILE A 92 -25.27 37.55 -2.06
N THR A 93 -25.84 37.38 -3.26
CA THR A 93 -27.03 38.10 -3.71
C THR A 93 -28.32 37.39 -3.33
N ALA A 94 -28.28 36.22 -2.73
CA ALA A 94 -29.43 35.37 -2.45
C ALA A 94 -30.28 35.07 -3.70
N ASP A 95 -29.59 34.77 -4.83
CA ASP A 95 -30.23 34.44 -6.11
C ASP A 95 -30.23 32.89 -6.27
N ASP A 96 -31.37 32.29 -5.93
CA ASP A 96 -31.54 30.86 -5.96
C ASP A 96 -31.45 30.25 -7.39
N VAL A 97 -31.92 31.00 -8.40
CA VAL A 97 -31.87 30.56 -9.81
C VAL A 97 -30.45 30.51 -10.32
N LEU A 98 -29.67 31.56 -10.02
CA LEU A 98 -28.24 31.59 -10.36
C LEU A 98 -27.47 30.54 -9.59
N LEU A 99 -27.85 30.24 -8.34
CA LEU A 99 -27.23 29.21 -7.51
C LEU A 99 -27.41 27.82 -8.13
N GLU A 100 -28.63 27.46 -8.50
CA GLU A 100 -28.92 26.19 -9.19
C GLU A 100 -28.17 26.09 -10.52
N THR A 101 -28.21 27.11 -11.34
CA THR A 101 -27.54 27.15 -12.64
C THR A 101 -26.03 27.06 -12.51
N SER A 102 -25.46 27.51 -11.39
CA SER A 102 -24.02 27.40 -11.11
C SER A 102 -23.50 25.99 -10.90
N GLY A 103 -24.38 25.03 -10.64
CA GLY A 103 -24.01 23.63 -10.29
C GLY A 103 -23.39 23.45 -8.90
N LEU A 104 -23.30 24.53 -8.10
CA LEU A 104 -22.71 24.47 -6.77
C LEU A 104 -23.47 23.55 -5.80
N PRO A 105 -24.84 23.56 -5.77
CA PRO A 105 -25.61 22.63 -4.96
C PRO A 105 -25.32 21.14 -5.31
N ALA A 106 -25.21 20.84 -6.60
CA ALA A 106 -24.90 19.48 -7.05
C ALA A 106 -23.49 19.04 -6.58
N LEU A 107 -22.50 19.95 -6.56
CA LEU A 107 -21.19 19.69 -5.99
C LEU A 107 -21.26 19.46 -4.48
N GLU A 108 -21.99 20.30 -3.74
CA GLU A 108 -22.15 20.15 -2.29
C GLU A 108 -22.83 18.81 -1.95
N GLU A 109 -23.84 18.40 -2.72
CA GLU A 109 -24.49 17.10 -2.57
C GLU A 109 -23.56 15.94 -2.91
N ALA A 110 -22.80 16.01 -4.01
CA ALA A 110 -21.82 15.00 -4.40
C ALA A 110 -20.73 14.84 -3.34
N LEU A 111 -20.27 15.93 -2.74
CA LEU A 111 -19.31 15.89 -1.63
C LEU A 111 -19.92 15.28 -0.37
N ALA A 112 -21.13 15.67 -0.01
CA ALA A 112 -21.80 15.17 1.19
C ALA A 112 -22.14 13.67 1.08
N LYS A 113 -22.73 13.24 -0.02
CA LYS A 113 -23.14 11.84 -0.23
C LYS A 113 -21.99 10.96 -0.69
N GLY A 114 -21.19 11.44 -1.63
CA GLY A 114 -20.16 10.64 -2.28
C GLY A 114 -18.90 10.43 -1.41
N ILE A 115 -18.43 11.50 -0.76
CA ILE A 115 -17.17 11.46 0.01
C ILE A 115 -17.45 11.35 1.51
N MET A 116 -18.29 12.23 2.06
CA MET A 116 -18.50 12.25 3.51
C MET A 116 -19.36 11.07 3.98
N GLY A 117 -20.39 10.68 3.23
CA GLY A 117 -21.23 9.53 3.56
C GLY A 117 -20.48 8.19 3.56
N ARG A 118 -19.41 8.07 2.78
CA ARG A 118 -18.55 6.87 2.69
C ARG A 118 -17.27 6.94 3.50
N ARG A 119 -17.07 8.00 4.27
CA ARG A 119 -15.84 8.21 5.06
C ARG A 119 -15.46 6.99 5.90
N GLN A 120 -16.43 6.35 6.55
CA GLN A 120 -16.17 5.19 7.38
C GLN A 120 -15.75 3.96 6.57
N SER A 121 -16.36 3.72 5.41
CA SER A 121 -15.97 2.58 4.55
C SER A 121 -14.60 2.80 3.94
N ILE A 122 -14.29 4.01 3.48
CA ILE A 122 -12.98 4.39 2.95
C ILE A 122 -11.88 4.24 4.02
N LEU A 123 -12.13 4.72 5.25
CA LEU A 123 -11.20 4.56 6.37
C LEU A 123 -11.02 3.09 6.74
N ARG A 124 -12.08 2.29 6.78
CA ARG A 124 -12.00 0.84 7.06
C ARG A 124 -11.19 0.11 6.01
N ALA A 125 -11.40 0.40 4.72
CA ALA A 125 -10.62 -0.18 3.63
C ALA A 125 -9.14 0.21 3.73
N ALA A 126 -8.83 1.48 3.96
CA ALA A 126 -7.45 1.96 4.12
C ALA A 126 -6.75 1.31 5.33
N VAL A 127 -7.46 1.18 6.47
CA VAL A 127 -6.93 0.49 7.66
C VAL A 127 -6.73 -0.99 7.38
N ALA A 128 -7.67 -1.67 6.74
CA ALA A 128 -7.56 -3.09 6.40
C ALA A 128 -6.36 -3.37 5.51
N THR A 129 -6.15 -2.54 4.47
CA THR A 129 -4.98 -2.64 3.58
C THR A 129 -3.67 -2.39 4.33
N GLY A 130 -3.62 -1.38 5.20
CA GLY A 130 -2.45 -1.10 6.05
C GLY A 130 -2.12 -2.25 7.00
N VAL A 131 -3.13 -2.83 7.64
CA VAL A 131 -2.97 -3.99 8.54
C VAL A 131 -2.50 -5.22 7.77
N ALA A 132 -3.07 -5.48 6.59
CA ALA A 132 -2.65 -6.60 5.74
C ALA A 132 -1.17 -6.47 5.30
N SER A 133 -0.75 -5.28 4.90
CA SER A 133 0.64 -4.99 4.55
C SER A 133 1.60 -5.20 5.73
N LEU A 134 1.27 -4.66 6.90
CA LEU A 134 2.06 -4.86 8.13
C LEU A 134 2.14 -6.34 8.51
N ARG A 135 1.03 -7.08 8.43
CA ARG A 135 1.00 -8.53 8.70
C ARG A 135 1.92 -9.30 7.77
N THR A 136 1.91 -8.98 6.47
CA THR A 136 2.76 -9.62 5.47
C THR A 136 4.25 -9.36 5.77
N GLU A 137 4.61 -8.11 6.03
CA GLU A 137 5.99 -7.74 6.33
C GLU A 137 6.48 -8.36 7.65
N THR A 138 5.66 -8.31 8.70
CA THR A 138 5.98 -8.96 9.99
C THR A 138 6.16 -10.46 9.82
N SER A 139 5.26 -11.13 9.09
CA SER A 139 5.39 -12.57 8.80
C SER A 139 6.66 -12.89 8.02
N ARG A 140 7.05 -12.03 7.08
CA ARG A 140 8.31 -12.18 6.34
C ARG A 140 9.53 -12.14 7.28
N VAL A 141 9.58 -11.15 8.16
CA VAL A 141 10.68 -11.00 9.13
C VAL A 141 10.74 -12.18 10.10
N ILE A 142 9.60 -12.62 10.62
CA ILE A 142 9.52 -13.79 11.51
C ILE A 142 10.00 -15.06 10.82
N ASN A 143 9.60 -15.29 9.57
CA ASN A 143 10.00 -16.47 8.81
C ASN A 143 11.51 -16.49 8.51
N ILE A 144 12.12 -15.33 8.22
CA ILE A 144 13.58 -15.22 8.06
C ILE A 144 14.25 -15.58 9.38
N ARG A 145 13.82 -15.00 10.50
CA ARG A 145 14.42 -15.27 11.82
C ARG A 145 14.27 -16.71 12.25
N ARG A 146 13.14 -17.34 11.94
CA ARG A 146 12.92 -18.77 12.23
C ARG A 146 13.88 -19.64 11.44
N ARG A 147 14.09 -19.38 10.16
CA ARG A 147 15.08 -20.14 9.34
C ARG A 147 16.49 -20.01 9.91
N ASP A 148 16.91 -18.77 10.25
CA ASP A 148 18.20 -18.51 10.89
C ASP A 148 18.40 -19.34 12.18
N LEU A 149 17.37 -19.41 13.02
CA LEU A 149 17.41 -20.20 14.24
C LEU A 149 17.46 -21.71 13.96
N ASP A 150 16.71 -22.19 12.97
CA ASP A 150 16.71 -23.59 12.56
C ASP A 150 18.11 -24.01 12.04
N ASP A 151 18.76 -23.15 11.26
CA ASP A 151 20.13 -23.35 10.75
C ASP A 151 21.15 -23.37 11.90
N GLN A 152 21.09 -22.44 12.84
CA GLN A 152 21.94 -22.42 14.03
C GLN A 152 21.75 -23.67 14.90
N MET A 153 20.50 -24.11 15.06
CA MET A 153 20.21 -25.36 15.79
C MET A 153 20.77 -26.60 15.09
N ALA A 154 20.72 -26.63 13.75
CA ALA A 154 21.32 -27.74 12.99
C ALA A 154 22.85 -27.78 13.13
N GLU A 155 23.49 -26.60 13.07
CA GLU A 155 24.92 -26.46 13.28
C GLU A 155 25.34 -26.90 14.69
N LEU A 156 24.65 -26.45 15.72
CA LEU A 156 24.89 -26.86 17.11
C LEU A 156 24.74 -28.38 17.31
N ARG A 157 23.73 -29.00 16.70
CA ARG A 157 23.54 -30.45 16.75
C ARG A 157 24.69 -31.16 16.06
N SER A 158 25.16 -30.66 14.92
CA SER A 158 26.32 -31.21 14.21
C SER A 158 27.60 -31.11 15.05
N LEU A 159 27.89 -29.96 15.64
CA LEU A 159 29.03 -29.75 16.52
C LEU A 159 28.98 -30.67 17.76
N ARG A 160 27.81 -30.81 18.38
CA ARG A 160 27.62 -31.71 19.52
C ARG A 160 27.90 -33.17 19.13
N GLY A 161 27.44 -33.60 17.95
CA GLY A 161 27.73 -34.93 17.43
C GLY A 161 29.23 -35.16 17.21
N LYS A 162 29.93 -34.21 16.60
CA LYS A 162 31.39 -34.26 16.40
C LYS A 162 32.13 -34.31 17.74
N ASN A 163 31.75 -33.47 18.70
CA ASN A 163 32.37 -33.47 20.01
C ASN A 163 32.16 -34.79 20.76
N ALA A 164 30.96 -35.37 20.70
CA ALA A 164 30.69 -36.68 21.29
C ALA A 164 31.58 -37.78 20.66
N SER A 165 31.74 -37.78 19.34
CA SER A 165 32.63 -38.74 18.65
C SER A 165 34.11 -38.56 19.02
N VAL A 166 34.58 -37.28 19.17
CA VAL A 166 35.94 -36.99 19.64
C VAL A 166 36.17 -37.49 21.08
N ILE A 167 35.21 -37.21 21.96
CA ILE A 167 35.28 -37.67 23.35
C ILE A 167 35.36 -39.19 23.43
N GLU A 168 34.57 -39.92 22.62
CA GLU A 168 34.55 -41.36 22.61
C GLU A 168 35.87 -41.93 22.08
N SER A 169 36.43 -41.36 21.02
CA SER A 169 37.75 -41.75 20.51
C SER A 169 38.86 -41.48 21.51
N MET A 170 38.83 -40.37 22.24
CA MET A 170 39.80 -40.11 23.32
C MET A 170 39.66 -41.09 24.50
N ARG A 171 38.45 -41.42 24.91
CA ARG A 171 38.24 -42.47 25.94
C ARG A 171 38.84 -43.79 25.52
N HIS A 172 38.58 -44.23 24.30
CA HIS A 172 39.12 -45.49 23.80
C HIS A 172 40.65 -45.48 23.77
N ARG A 173 41.25 -44.36 23.36
CA ARG A 173 42.70 -44.18 23.37
C ARG A 173 43.28 -44.25 24.79
N ILE A 174 42.67 -43.54 25.75
CA ILE A 174 43.08 -43.57 27.16
C ILE A 174 43.01 -45.04 27.71
N GLU A 175 41.94 -45.75 27.41
CA GLU A 175 41.80 -47.17 27.82
C GLU A 175 42.87 -48.06 27.21
N GLN A 176 43.27 -47.82 25.97
CA GLN A 176 44.41 -48.57 25.34
C GLN A 176 45.70 -48.18 26.02
N GLU A 177 46.05 -46.96 26.19
CA GLU A 177 47.25 -46.48 26.86
C GLU A 177 47.37 -47.06 28.30
N GLN A 178 46.21 -47.07 29.03
CA GLN A 178 46.16 -47.70 30.36
C GLN A 178 46.48 -49.19 30.35
N ARG A 179 45.93 -49.97 29.42
CA ARG A 179 46.17 -51.37 29.28
C ARG A 179 47.66 -51.64 28.94
N GLU A 180 48.25 -50.82 28.03
CA GLU A 180 49.69 -50.97 27.69
C GLU A 180 50.58 -50.64 28.88
N PHE A 181 50.21 -49.64 29.65
CA PHE A 181 50.94 -49.27 30.88
C PHE A 181 50.86 -50.42 31.93
N ASP A 182 49.69 -51.00 32.15
CA ASP A 182 49.48 -52.09 33.09
C ASP A 182 50.25 -53.32 32.66
N LEU A 183 50.27 -53.66 31.37
CA LEU A 183 51.04 -54.75 30.81
C LEU A 183 52.59 -54.57 30.95
N SER A 184 53.06 -53.33 30.73
CA SER A 184 54.47 -53.02 30.87
C SER A 184 54.92 -53.03 32.35
N THR A 185 54.06 -52.56 33.25
CA THR A 185 54.31 -52.64 34.69
C THR A 185 54.33 -54.04 35.21
N ALA A 186 53.41 -54.92 34.72
CA ALA A 186 53.41 -56.34 35.06
C ALA A 186 54.69 -57.02 34.55
N LYS A 187 55.20 -56.74 33.33
CA LYS A 187 56.48 -57.26 32.80
C LYS A 187 57.63 -56.81 33.67
N ILE A 188 57.72 -55.55 34.08
CA ILE A 188 58.81 -55.07 34.96
C ILE A 188 58.77 -55.77 36.30
N GLN A 189 57.59 -55.97 36.90
CA GLN A 189 57.46 -56.74 38.15
C GLN A 189 57.85 -58.18 38.01
N ALA A 190 57.52 -58.87 36.91
CA ALA A 190 57.90 -60.24 36.64
C ALA A 190 59.44 -60.39 36.51
N VAL A 191 60.11 -59.49 35.80
CA VAL A 191 61.59 -59.47 35.68
C VAL A 191 62.24 -59.24 37.04
N ARG A 192 61.69 -58.37 37.86
CA ARG A 192 62.18 -58.10 39.22
C ARG A 192 62.04 -59.30 40.15
N ALA A 193 60.98 -60.13 39.98
CA ALA A 193 60.78 -61.36 40.77
C ALA A 193 61.69 -62.49 40.38
N VAL A 194 62.31 -62.51 39.20
CA VAL A 194 63.25 -63.54 38.76
C VAL A 194 64.72 -63.26 39.17
N HIS A 195 65.00 -62.01 39.61
CA HIS A 195 66.34 -61.59 40.03
C HIS A 195 66.50 -61.42 41.55
N LEU A 196 65.59 -61.93 42.34
CA LEU A 196 65.67 -62.14 43.82
C LEU A 196 65.69 -63.62 44.13
#